data_d7be1ebe71e9255e800e97dd32d130b9
#
_entry.id   d7be1ebe71e9255e800e97dd32d130b9
#
_cell.length_a   1.000
_cell.length_b   1.000
_cell.length_c   1.000
_cell.angle_alpha   90.00
_cell.angle_beta   90.00
_cell.angle_gamma   90.00
#
_symmetry.space_group_name_H-M   'P 1'
#
loop_
_entity.id
_entity.type
_entity.pdbx_description
1 polymer ?
#
loop_
_entity_poly.entity_id
_entity_poly.type
_entity_poly.pdbx_seq_one_letter_code
_entity_poly.pdbx_strand_id
1 'polypeptide(L)'
;MAGESVAGESVAGESVAGSARFSLRPMPADLAARYKAEGAWDDRSLGQFLSDALLTDPTRRIRIWSPTHPHIGTVGEVYDDALKVAGGLRALGLGPGDTVAFQLPNWVEAAITFYACAMLGVTLVPIVHFYGPKEVGFILRQSRARALIIVSRMGSRNYLDELAGIRDSLVDLEHVIVVGEQGQDDGRHLSFTDLGAAAPIDGPVAVDPDSPALIGYTSGTTADPKGVVHTHRTLGCEVRQLTAHQAERDRPNLTGAPVGHAIGMLAGLLCPLVSGRPLYLIDGWDPPTVLAAMVEEGIGAGSGSTYFFTSLLDCPGFGPEHVALMQHIGLGGSPIPDAVAERADALGISLVRAYGCTEHPSVTGSRHEYPKEKRIHTDGRPLPWVEVRTVDEDDKDVGTGQPGEILTRGPDRFAGYTDPELSAVAIDADGWFRTGDVGVLDADGYLTITDRVKDIIIRGGENVSAAEVEQLLAHMDGVAEVAVVAAPDERFGEHGCAFFRMQPGSAPPDLDAVRAHLAAAGLARQKWPEELRSVDELPRTPSGKVQKFVLRDLLRAAAGA
;
A
#
# COMPACT_ATOMS: atom_id res chain seq x y z
N MET A 1 -52.33 43.40 -34.62
CA MET A 1 -52.18 42.01 -34.98
C MET A 1 -50.91 41.53 -34.21
N ALA A 2 -51.12 40.69 -33.24
CA ALA A 2 -50.16 40.24 -32.28
C ALA A 2 -49.25 39.19 -32.91
N GLY A 3 -47.95 39.31 -32.65
CA GLY A 3 -46.96 38.26 -32.92
C GLY A 3 -46.50 37.68 -31.62
N GLU A 4 -46.86 36.41 -31.34
CA GLU A 4 -46.46 35.63 -30.17
C GLU A 4 -45.00 35.20 -30.30
N SER A 5 -44.26 35.55 -29.29
CA SER A 5 -42.90 35.07 -29.04
C SER A 5 -42.97 33.70 -28.35
N VAL A 6 -42.47 32.65 -29.01
CA VAL A 6 -42.29 31.33 -28.41
C VAL A 6 -40.99 31.34 -27.62
N ALA A 7 -41.12 31.29 -26.29
CA ALA A 7 -40.01 31.08 -25.38
C ALA A 7 -39.54 29.61 -25.47
N GLY A 8 -38.27 29.41 -25.82
CA GLY A 8 -37.63 28.11 -25.75
C GLY A 8 -37.37 27.74 -24.28
N GLU A 9 -38.00 26.68 -23.82
CA GLU A 9 -37.67 26.03 -22.55
C GLU A 9 -36.31 25.36 -22.65
N SER A 10 -35.36 25.86 -21.86
CA SER A 10 -34.10 25.18 -21.60
C SER A 10 -34.38 23.97 -20.71
N VAL A 11 -34.21 22.78 -21.24
CA VAL A 11 -34.19 21.56 -20.46
C VAL A 11 -32.93 21.61 -19.60
N ALA A 12 -33.11 22.05 -18.36
CA ALA A 12 -32.08 21.85 -17.31
C ALA A 12 -31.98 20.35 -17.09
N GLY A 13 -30.81 19.79 -17.42
CA GLY A 13 -30.48 18.40 -17.08
C GLY A 13 -30.59 18.20 -15.58
N GLU A 14 -31.53 17.39 -15.17
CA GLU A 14 -31.56 16.86 -13.80
C GLU A 14 -30.26 16.10 -13.56
N SER A 15 -29.40 16.67 -12.71
CA SER A 15 -28.27 15.96 -12.12
C SER A 15 -28.87 14.81 -11.28
N VAL A 16 -28.70 13.59 -11.73
CA VAL A 16 -29.00 12.41 -10.94
C VAL A 16 -28.01 12.42 -9.77
N ALA A 17 -28.45 13.02 -8.66
CA ALA A 17 -27.80 12.90 -7.36
C ALA A 17 -27.96 11.43 -6.92
N GLY A 18 -27.08 10.56 -7.38
CA GLY A 18 -26.88 9.26 -6.78
C GLY A 18 -26.51 9.49 -5.31
N SER A 19 -27.36 9.03 -4.37
CA SER A 19 -27.04 9.06 -2.95
C SER A 19 -25.63 8.53 -2.75
N ALA A 20 -24.74 9.37 -2.21
CA ALA A 20 -23.33 9.00 -2.00
C ALA A 20 -23.28 7.66 -1.24
N ARG A 21 -22.75 6.62 -1.87
CA ARG A 21 -22.72 5.24 -1.37
C ARG A 21 -21.93 5.12 -0.07
N PHE A 22 -20.99 6.06 0.14
CA PHE A 22 -20.17 6.19 1.34
C PHE A 22 -20.25 7.62 1.88
N SER A 23 -20.30 7.78 3.20
CA SER A 23 -20.24 9.09 3.86
C SER A 23 -18.80 9.60 3.88
N LEU A 24 -18.39 10.26 2.82
CA LEU A 24 -17.05 10.81 2.68
C LEU A 24 -16.86 12.06 3.57
N ARG A 25 -15.62 12.33 3.95
CA ARG A 25 -15.14 13.54 4.61
C ARG A 25 -14.42 14.41 3.59
N PRO A 26 -15.10 15.34 2.91
CA PRO A 26 -14.46 16.19 1.93
C PRO A 26 -13.37 17.05 2.58
N MET A 27 -12.40 17.46 1.77
CA MET A 27 -11.39 18.42 2.20
C MET A 27 -12.06 19.76 2.52
N PRO A 28 -11.67 20.48 3.59
CA PRO A 28 -12.14 21.84 3.87
C PRO A 28 -12.06 22.73 2.62
N ALA A 29 -13.08 23.58 2.42
CA ALA A 29 -13.28 24.29 1.16
C ALA A 29 -12.12 25.25 0.80
N ASP A 30 -11.49 25.85 1.79
CA ASP A 30 -10.33 26.71 1.63
C ASP A 30 -9.09 25.92 1.18
N LEU A 31 -8.85 24.73 1.75
CA LEU A 31 -7.79 23.83 1.34
C LEU A 31 -8.03 23.27 -0.06
N ALA A 32 -9.27 22.87 -0.39
CA ALA A 32 -9.65 22.43 -1.71
C ALA A 32 -9.39 23.51 -2.77
N ALA A 33 -9.74 24.77 -2.46
CA ALA A 33 -9.47 25.91 -3.33
C ALA A 33 -7.95 26.15 -3.51
N ARG A 34 -7.18 26.06 -2.42
CA ARG A 34 -5.71 26.17 -2.44
C ARG A 34 -5.09 25.07 -3.32
N TYR A 35 -5.46 23.80 -3.12
CA TYR A 35 -4.91 22.68 -3.89
C TYR A 35 -5.21 22.78 -5.39
N LYS A 36 -6.38 23.30 -5.76
CA LYS A 36 -6.70 23.59 -7.15
C LYS A 36 -5.87 24.76 -7.72
N ALA A 37 -5.76 25.84 -6.96
CA ALA A 37 -5.01 27.04 -7.39
C ALA A 37 -3.50 26.75 -7.54
N GLU A 38 -2.94 25.90 -6.69
CA GLU A 38 -1.53 25.52 -6.71
C GLU A 38 -1.24 24.33 -7.67
N GLY A 39 -2.26 23.76 -8.34
CA GLY A 39 -2.11 22.67 -9.31
C GLY A 39 -1.90 21.27 -8.70
N ALA A 40 -2.08 21.12 -7.38
CA ALA A 40 -2.09 19.80 -6.75
C ALA A 40 -3.30 18.99 -7.22
N TRP A 41 -4.45 19.62 -7.44
CA TRP A 41 -5.64 19.04 -7.97
C TRP A 41 -5.97 19.57 -9.37
N ASP A 42 -6.33 18.68 -10.28
CA ASP A 42 -6.94 19.00 -11.56
C ASP A 42 -8.36 18.41 -11.66
N ASP A 43 -9.07 18.68 -12.74
CA ASP A 43 -10.45 18.24 -12.91
C ASP A 43 -10.58 16.95 -13.76
N ARG A 44 -9.45 16.25 -14.03
CA ARG A 44 -9.47 14.97 -14.73
C ARG A 44 -9.87 13.85 -13.77
N SER A 45 -10.67 12.91 -14.27
CA SER A 45 -10.83 11.63 -13.59
C SER A 45 -9.53 10.81 -13.67
N LEU A 46 -9.39 9.82 -12.79
CA LEU A 46 -8.27 8.88 -12.86
C LEU A 46 -8.20 8.18 -14.23
N GLY A 47 -9.36 7.81 -14.80
CA GLY A 47 -9.43 7.18 -16.12
C GLY A 47 -8.88 8.08 -17.22
N GLN A 48 -9.23 9.37 -17.25
CA GLN A 48 -8.68 10.34 -18.20
C GLN A 48 -7.16 10.49 -18.01
N PHE A 49 -6.72 10.66 -16.76
CA PHE A 49 -5.30 10.82 -16.44
C PHE A 49 -4.46 9.61 -16.89
N LEU A 50 -4.95 8.39 -16.63
CA LEU A 50 -4.25 7.15 -17.04
C LEU A 50 -4.32 6.90 -18.54
N SER A 51 -5.44 7.22 -19.19
CA SER A 51 -5.57 7.13 -20.65
C SER A 51 -4.53 8.02 -21.35
N ASP A 52 -4.38 9.27 -20.90
CA ASP A 52 -3.36 10.18 -21.43
C ASP A 52 -1.95 9.58 -21.29
N ALA A 53 -1.64 9.01 -20.12
CA ALA A 53 -0.34 8.40 -19.85
C ALA A 53 -0.08 7.11 -20.67
N LEU A 54 -1.09 6.27 -20.89
CA LEU A 54 -1.02 5.08 -21.74
C LEU A 54 -0.74 5.42 -23.20
N LEU A 55 -1.39 6.48 -23.70
CA LEU A 55 -1.29 6.94 -25.09
C LEU A 55 -0.03 7.77 -25.38
N THR A 56 0.67 8.27 -24.36
CA THR A 56 1.90 9.07 -24.55
C THR A 56 2.99 8.29 -25.31
N ASP A 57 3.17 7.00 -25.01
CA ASP A 57 4.03 6.09 -25.74
C ASP A 57 3.47 4.66 -25.62
N PRO A 58 2.59 4.25 -26.56
CA PRO A 58 1.96 2.94 -26.52
C PRO A 58 2.93 1.78 -26.82
N THR A 59 4.13 2.06 -27.33
CA THR A 59 5.14 1.04 -27.63
C THR A 59 5.95 0.62 -26.42
N ARG A 60 5.79 1.29 -25.29
CA ARG A 60 6.48 0.92 -24.03
C ARG A 60 6.19 -0.52 -23.65
N ARG A 61 7.22 -1.19 -23.18
CA ARG A 61 7.17 -2.60 -22.83
C ARG A 61 6.42 -2.81 -21.51
N ILE A 62 5.62 -3.87 -21.46
CA ILE A 62 5.19 -4.53 -20.24
C ILE A 62 5.74 -5.95 -20.23
N ARG A 63 6.36 -6.37 -19.12
CA ARG A 63 6.82 -7.75 -18.93
C ARG A 63 6.46 -8.23 -17.54
N ILE A 64 5.93 -9.45 -17.48
CA ILE A 64 5.56 -10.11 -16.23
C ILE A 64 6.33 -11.44 -16.16
N TRP A 65 7.11 -11.59 -15.09
CA TRP A 65 7.76 -12.86 -14.77
C TRP A 65 6.82 -13.71 -13.95
N SER A 66 6.48 -14.85 -14.48
CA SER A 66 5.63 -15.86 -13.83
C SER A 66 6.02 -17.23 -14.38
N PRO A 67 6.12 -18.27 -13.55
CA PRO A 67 6.35 -19.61 -14.02
C PRO A 67 5.15 -20.21 -14.76
N THR A 68 3.94 -19.71 -14.50
CA THR A 68 2.68 -20.27 -15.04
C THR A 68 1.94 -19.31 -15.94
N HIS A 69 2.16 -17.99 -15.81
CA HIS A 69 1.40 -16.96 -16.54
C HIS A 69 2.32 -15.81 -16.99
N PRO A 70 3.43 -16.11 -17.72
CA PRO A 70 4.35 -15.08 -18.18
C PRO A 70 3.71 -14.22 -19.26
N HIS A 71 4.05 -12.91 -19.27
CA HIS A 71 3.56 -12.00 -20.31
C HIS A 71 4.67 -11.08 -20.81
N ILE A 72 4.70 -10.84 -22.11
CA ILE A 72 5.51 -9.83 -22.77
C ILE A 72 4.63 -9.15 -23.81
N GLY A 73 4.50 -7.85 -23.71
CA GLY A 73 3.66 -7.04 -24.61
C GLY A 73 4.00 -5.57 -24.51
N THR A 74 3.09 -4.75 -24.95
CA THR A 74 3.17 -3.29 -24.94
C THR A 74 2.06 -2.65 -24.11
N VAL A 75 2.31 -1.43 -23.67
CA VAL A 75 1.33 -0.61 -22.94
C VAL A 75 0.10 -0.33 -23.83
N GLY A 76 0.29 -0.21 -25.15
CA GLY A 76 -0.80 0.00 -26.11
C GLY A 76 -1.74 -1.21 -26.20
N GLU A 77 -1.20 -2.44 -26.22
CA GLU A 77 -2.00 -3.66 -26.19
C GLU A 77 -2.84 -3.72 -24.90
N VAL A 78 -2.25 -3.39 -23.76
CA VAL A 78 -2.97 -3.32 -22.47
C VAL A 78 -4.06 -2.24 -22.48
N TYR A 79 -3.80 -1.10 -23.12
CA TYR A 79 -4.81 -0.05 -23.30
C TYR A 79 -6.01 -0.54 -24.12
N ASP A 80 -5.75 -1.16 -25.27
CA ASP A 80 -6.81 -1.68 -26.14
C ASP A 80 -7.64 -2.76 -25.46
N ASP A 81 -7.00 -3.65 -24.71
CA ASP A 81 -7.69 -4.68 -23.95
C ASP A 81 -8.45 -4.10 -22.75
N ALA A 82 -7.94 -3.05 -22.11
CA ALA A 82 -8.67 -2.34 -21.06
C ALA A 82 -9.95 -1.68 -21.57
N LEU A 83 -9.94 -1.10 -22.78
CA LEU A 83 -11.16 -0.55 -23.41
C LEU A 83 -12.21 -1.62 -23.70
N LYS A 84 -11.78 -2.83 -24.15
CA LYS A 84 -12.67 -3.97 -24.40
C LYS A 84 -13.27 -4.52 -23.08
N VAL A 85 -12.43 -4.70 -22.06
CA VAL A 85 -12.87 -5.16 -20.73
C VAL A 85 -13.85 -4.14 -20.11
N ALA A 86 -13.58 -2.84 -20.23
CA ALA A 86 -14.51 -1.79 -19.81
C ALA A 86 -15.84 -1.88 -20.57
N GLY A 87 -15.80 -2.16 -21.88
CA GLY A 87 -16.97 -2.42 -22.70
C GLY A 87 -17.77 -3.64 -22.23
N GLY A 88 -17.09 -4.73 -21.89
CA GLY A 88 -17.69 -5.94 -21.32
C GLY A 88 -18.36 -5.67 -19.97
N LEU A 89 -17.68 -4.97 -19.06
CA LEU A 89 -18.26 -4.55 -17.78
C LEU A 89 -19.50 -3.67 -17.98
N ARG A 90 -19.46 -2.73 -18.93
CA ARG A 90 -20.61 -1.91 -19.29
C ARG A 90 -21.77 -2.74 -19.84
N ALA A 91 -21.48 -3.74 -20.66
CA ALA A 91 -22.52 -4.65 -21.19
C ALA A 91 -23.18 -5.49 -20.09
N LEU A 92 -22.50 -5.76 -18.98
CA LEU A 92 -23.05 -6.35 -17.77
C LEU A 92 -23.86 -5.37 -16.91
N GLY A 93 -24.05 -4.14 -17.34
CA GLY A 93 -24.80 -3.11 -16.62
C GLY A 93 -24.00 -2.42 -15.50
N LEU A 94 -22.66 -2.47 -15.56
CA LEU A 94 -21.78 -1.77 -14.62
C LEU A 94 -21.35 -0.41 -15.17
N GLY A 95 -21.28 0.59 -14.30
CA GLY A 95 -20.89 1.95 -14.65
C GLY A 95 -20.56 2.81 -13.43
N PRO A 96 -20.42 4.14 -13.60
CA PRO A 96 -20.13 5.05 -12.49
C PRO A 96 -21.07 4.86 -11.30
N GLY A 97 -20.51 4.79 -10.09
CA GLY A 97 -21.26 4.50 -8.86
C GLY A 97 -21.31 3.02 -8.48
N ASP A 98 -20.96 2.10 -9.38
CA ASP A 98 -20.82 0.68 -9.07
C ASP A 98 -19.43 0.34 -8.54
N THR A 99 -19.33 -0.78 -7.85
CA THR A 99 -18.07 -1.30 -7.32
C THR A 99 -17.69 -2.61 -8.00
N VAL A 100 -16.47 -2.67 -8.51
CA VAL A 100 -15.85 -3.85 -9.12
C VAL A 100 -14.63 -4.25 -8.30
N ALA A 101 -14.56 -5.48 -7.85
CA ALA A 101 -13.41 -6.03 -7.15
C ALA A 101 -12.57 -6.91 -8.07
N PHE A 102 -11.27 -7.01 -7.79
CA PHE A 102 -10.45 -8.08 -8.34
C PHE A 102 -9.60 -8.75 -7.27
N GLN A 103 -9.38 -10.05 -7.41
CA GLN A 103 -8.43 -10.84 -6.63
C GLN A 103 -7.50 -11.58 -7.58
N LEU A 104 -6.49 -10.87 -8.06
CA LEU A 104 -5.54 -11.35 -9.08
C LEU A 104 -4.10 -11.20 -8.60
N PRO A 105 -3.17 -12.10 -8.99
CA PRO A 105 -1.74 -11.89 -8.86
C PRO A 105 -1.25 -10.73 -9.73
N ASN A 106 0.05 -10.48 -9.71
CA ASN A 106 0.69 -9.50 -10.60
C ASN A 106 0.73 -10.00 -12.06
N TRP A 107 -0.45 -10.30 -12.61
CA TRP A 107 -0.64 -10.72 -14.00
C TRP A 107 -1.11 -9.56 -14.88
N VAL A 108 -1.04 -9.72 -16.20
CA VAL A 108 -1.47 -8.67 -17.12
C VAL A 108 -2.96 -8.34 -16.97
N GLU A 109 -3.79 -9.32 -16.64
CA GLU A 109 -5.22 -9.14 -16.40
C GLU A 109 -5.50 -8.23 -15.20
N ALA A 110 -4.61 -8.19 -14.20
CA ALA A 110 -4.75 -7.23 -13.09
C ALA A 110 -4.51 -5.79 -13.56
N ALA A 111 -3.52 -5.56 -14.43
CA ALA A 111 -3.27 -4.25 -15.05
C ALA A 111 -4.43 -3.84 -15.96
N ILE A 112 -4.89 -4.75 -16.84
CA ILE A 112 -6.04 -4.52 -17.73
C ILE A 112 -7.29 -4.17 -16.92
N THR A 113 -7.57 -4.95 -15.87
CA THR A 113 -8.73 -4.70 -14.98
C THR A 113 -8.65 -3.35 -14.29
N PHE A 114 -7.47 -3.00 -13.77
CA PHE A 114 -7.27 -1.70 -13.09
C PHE A 114 -7.59 -0.54 -14.04
N TYR A 115 -7.00 -0.55 -15.23
CA TYR A 115 -7.20 0.51 -16.21
C TYR A 115 -8.62 0.52 -16.77
N ALA A 116 -9.22 -0.64 -17.03
CA ALA A 116 -10.60 -0.77 -17.47
C ALA A 116 -11.59 -0.15 -16.48
N CYS A 117 -11.44 -0.46 -15.19
CA CYS A 117 -12.27 0.10 -14.12
C CYS A 117 -12.10 1.63 -14.00
N ALA A 118 -10.86 2.11 -14.06
CA ALA A 118 -10.59 3.55 -14.03
C ALA A 118 -11.20 4.28 -15.23
N MET A 119 -11.12 3.71 -16.43
CA MET A 119 -11.69 4.27 -17.66
C MET A 119 -13.23 4.22 -17.68
N LEU A 120 -13.82 3.17 -17.11
CA LEU A 120 -15.28 3.05 -16.99
C LEU A 120 -15.83 3.95 -15.87
N GLY A 121 -14.99 4.42 -14.95
CA GLY A 121 -15.38 5.27 -13.83
C GLY A 121 -16.10 4.53 -12.71
N VAL A 122 -15.92 3.20 -12.59
CA VAL A 122 -16.39 2.40 -11.46
C VAL A 122 -15.42 2.49 -10.30
N THR A 123 -15.92 2.29 -9.08
CA THR A 123 -15.07 2.21 -7.89
C THR A 123 -14.37 0.84 -7.85
N LEU A 124 -13.03 0.84 -7.91
CA LEU A 124 -12.23 -0.38 -7.90
C LEU A 124 -11.91 -0.82 -6.48
N VAL A 125 -11.99 -2.13 -6.22
CA VAL A 125 -11.57 -2.78 -4.98
C VAL A 125 -10.48 -3.81 -5.28
N PRO A 126 -9.19 -3.42 -5.23
CA PRO A 126 -8.10 -4.37 -5.37
C PRO A 126 -7.99 -5.22 -4.10
N ILE A 127 -8.13 -6.53 -4.26
CA ILE A 127 -7.98 -7.50 -3.17
C ILE A 127 -6.66 -8.25 -3.39
N VAL A 128 -5.85 -8.31 -2.36
CA VAL A 128 -4.59 -9.01 -2.43
C VAL A 128 -4.84 -10.51 -2.64
N HIS A 129 -4.16 -11.11 -3.63
CA HIS A 129 -4.46 -12.46 -4.11
C HIS A 129 -4.33 -13.57 -3.06
N PHE A 130 -3.56 -13.37 -1.99
CA PHE A 130 -3.40 -14.37 -0.92
C PHE A 130 -4.39 -14.20 0.26
N TYR A 131 -5.29 -13.20 0.26
CA TYR A 131 -6.33 -13.11 1.28
C TYR A 131 -7.27 -14.32 1.21
N GLY A 132 -7.63 -14.84 2.39
CA GLY A 132 -8.51 -15.99 2.52
C GLY A 132 -9.99 -15.63 2.39
N PRO A 133 -10.87 -16.64 2.39
CA PRO A 133 -12.30 -16.41 2.22
C PRO A 133 -12.93 -15.53 3.31
N LYS A 134 -12.37 -15.48 4.51
CA LYS A 134 -12.86 -14.59 5.60
C LYS A 134 -12.69 -13.13 5.21
N GLU A 135 -11.48 -12.73 4.85
CA GLU A 135 -11.14 -11.35 4.46
C GLU A 135 -11.87 -10.98 3.16
N VAL A 136 -11.82 -11.85 2.16
CA VAL A 136 -12.48 -11.63 0.86
C VAL A 136 -13.99 -11.46 1.03
N GLY A 137 -14.63 -12.30 1.84
CA GLY A 137 -16.05 -12.20 2.13
C GLY A 137 -16.42 -10.90 2.85
N PHE A 138 -15.58 -10.47 3.81
CA PHE A 138 -15.78 -9.18 4.49
C PHE A 138 -15.66 -8.01 3.50
N ILE A 139 -14.59 -7.98 2.70
CA ILE A 139 -14.31 -6.92 1.73
C ILE A 139 -15.45 -6.79 0.72
N LEU A 140 -15.88 -7.90 0.11
CA LEU A 140 -16.94 -7.90 -0.91
C LEU A 140 -18.29 -7.41 -0.35
N ARG A 141 -18.65 -7.83 0.88
CA ARG A 141 -19.87 -7.33 1.54
C ARG A 141 -19.81 -5.85 1.86
N GLN A 142 -18.71 -5.41 2.50
CA GLN A 142 -18.59 -4.02 2.95
C GLN A 142 -18.50 -3.05 1.76
N SER A 143 -17.75 -3.41 0.72
CA SER A 143 -17.65 -2.61 -0.51
C SER A 143 -18.88 -2.72 -1.39
N ARG A 144 -19.78 -3.69 -1.12
CA ARG A 144 -20.95 -4.00 -1.93
C ARG A 144 -20.59 -4.23 -3.40
N ALA A 145 -19.51 -5.00 -3.64
CA ALA A 145 -19.02 -5.28 -4.97
C ALA A 145 -20.07 -6.02 -5.79
N ARG A 146 -20.41 -5.49 -6.99
CA ARG A 146 -21.34 -6.11 -7.94
C ARG A 146 -20.64 -7.11 -8.85
N ALA A 147 -19.35 -6.92 -9.10
CA ALA A 147 -18.53 -7.86 -9.87
C ALA A 147 -17.23 -8.18 -9.16
N LEU A 148 -16.77 -9.41 -9.32
CA LEU A 148 -15.47 -9.89 -8.87
C LEU A 148 -14.73 -10.54 -10.04
N ILE A 149 -13.52 -10.06 -10.32
CA ILE A 149 -12.58 -10.66 -11.27
C ILE A 149 -11.56 -11.45 -10.45
N ILE A 150 -11.50 -12.76 -10.65
CA ILE A 150 -10.75 -13.68 -9.78
C ILE A 150 -9.99 -14.69 -10.61
N VAL A 151 -8.82 -15.12 -10.14
CA VAL A 151 -8.10 -16.25 -10.73
C VAL A 151 -8.78 -17.58 -10.32
N SER A 152 -8.85 -18.55 -11.24
CA SER A 152 -9.41 -19.86 -10.92
C SER A 152 -8.54 -20.63 -9.92
N ARG A 153 -7.22 -20.67 -10.19
CA ARG A 153 -6.24 -21.40 -9.39
C ARG A 153 -4.86 -20.75 -9.46
N MET A 154 -4.12 -20.82 -8.34
CA MET A 154 -2.70 -20.44 -8.30
C MET A 154 -1.96 -21.43 -7.38
N GLY A 155 -1.01 -22.18 -7.94
CA GLY A 155 -0.37 -23.28 -7.22
C GLY A 155 -1.38 -24.32 -6.74
N SER A 156 -1.38 -24.64 -5.47
CA SER A 156 -2.34 -25.59 -4.86
C SER A 156 -3.68 -24.97 -4.48
N ARG A 157 -3.80 -23.64 -4.50
CA ARG A 157 -5.00 -22.93 -4.04
C ARG A 157 -6.05 -22.85 -5.13
N ASN A 158 -7.29 -23.21 -4.81
CA ASN A 158 -8.47 -23.09 -5.67
C ASN A 158 -9.37 -21.97 -5.16
N TYR A 159 -9.35 -20.83 -5.82
CA TYR A 159 -10.08 -19.63 -5.42
C TYR A 159 -11.59 -19.75 -5.64
N LEU A 160 -12.01 -20.55 -6.63
CA LEU A 160 -13.43 -20.75 -6.91
C LEU A 160 -14.09 -21.60 -5.82
N ASP A 161 -13.41 -22.63 -5.30
CA ASP A 161 -13.92 -23.43 -4.18
C ASP A 161 -14.05 -22.57 -2.91
N GLU A 162 -13.05 -21.71 -2.65
CA GLU A 162 -13.09 -20.78 -1.53
C GLU A 162 -14.24 -19.76 -1.67
N LEU A 163 -14.45 -19.21 -2.87
CA LEU A 163 -15.54 -18.29 -3.15
C LEU A 163 -16.90 -18.98 -3.00
N ALA A 164 -17.03 -20.22 -3.47
CA ALA A 164 -18.26 -21.00 -3.34
C ALA A 164 -18.68 -21.17 -1.87
N GLY A 165 -17.70 -21.33 -0.97
CA GLY A 165 -17.96 -21.46 0.48
C GLY A 165 -18.54 -20.21 1.15
N ILE A 166 -18.42 -19.03 0.53
CA ILE A 166 -18.93 -17.76 1.07
C ILE A 166 -20.00 -17.10 0.20
N ARG A 167 -20.30 -17.68 -0.99
CA ARG A 167 -21.11 -17.07 -2.05
C ARG A 167 -22.49 -16.63 -1.59
N ASP A 168 -23.17 -17.44 -0.76
CA ASP A 168 -24.53 -17.17 -0.28
C ASP A 168 -24.59 -15.90 0.61
N SER A 169 -23.47 -15.49 1.20
CA SER A 169 -23.38 -14.29 2.02
C SER A 169 -23.12 -12.99 1.21
N LEU A 170 -22.88 -13.11 -0.10
CA LEU A 170 -22.48 -12.03 -1.00
C LEU A 170 -23.67 -11.57 -1.83
N VAL A 171 -24.64 -10.92 -1.19
CA VAL A 171 -25.95 -10.57 -1.78
C VAL A 171 -25.85 -9.53 -2.91
N ASP A 172 -24.86 -8.64 -2.86
CA ASP A 172 -24.64 -7.62 -3.89
C ASP A 172 -23.81 -8.13 -5.08
N LEU A 173 -23.14 -9.29 -4.96
CA LEU A 173 -22.27 -9.82 -6.01
C LEU A 173 -23.11 -10.47 -7.12
N GLU A 174 -23.19 -9.83 -8.27
CA GLU A 174 -23.97 -10.29 -9.44
C GLU A 174 -23.12 -11.11 -10.40
N HIS A 175 -21.88 -10.69 -10.64
CA HIS A 175 -21.00 -11.25 -11.66
C HIS A 175 -19.68 -11.76 -11.06
N VAL A 176 -19.29 -12.97 -11.45
CA VAL A 176 -17.98 -13.54 -11.17
C VAL A 176 -17.28 -13.79 -12.50
N ILE A 177 -16.15 -13.13 -12.71
CA ILE A 177 -15.35 -13.21 -13.94
C ILE A 177 -14.04 -13.95 -13.60
N VAL A 178 -13.73 -14.99 -14.34
CA VAL A 178 -12.62 -15.92 -14.04
C VAL A 178 -11.49 -15.75 -15.04
N VAL A 179 -10.29 -15.56 -14.50
CA VAL A 179 -9.01 -15.60 -15.24
C VAL A 179 -8.40 -17.00 -15.09
N GLY A 180 -7.97 -17.60 -16.22
CA GLY A 180 -7.42 -18.95 -16.27
C GLY A 180 -8.43 -19.99 -16.70
N GLU A 181 -8.11 -21.26 -16.47
CA GLU A 181 -9.00 -22.37 -16.83
C GLU A 181 -10.29 -22.30 -16.00
N GLN A 182 -11.40 -22.20 -16.68
CA GLN A 182 -12.69 -22.46 -16.06
C GLN A 182 -12.74 -23.96 -15.77
N GLY A 183 -13.10 -24.33 -14.53
CA GLY A 183 -13.55 -25.69 -14.24
C GLY A 183 -14.72 -26.07 -15.17
N GLN A 184 -15.31 -27.25 -15.03
CA GLN A 184 -16.47 -27.63 -15.86
C GLN A 184 -17.44 -26.45 -15.90
N ASP A 185 -17.70 -25.96 -17.10
CA ASP A 185 -18.58 -24.80 -17.35
C ASP A 185 -19.97 -25.12 -16.77
N ASP A 186 -20.22 -24.59 -15.57
CA ASP A 186 -21.53 -24.75 -14.90
C ASP A 186 -22.47 -23.57 -15.25
N GLY A 187 -22.05 -22.69 -16.16
CA GLY A 187 -22.77 -21.48 -16.57
C GLY A 187 -22.91 -20.41 -15.50
N ARG A 188 -22.17 -20.54 -14.38
CA ARG A 188 -22.24 -19.61 -13.24
C ARG A 188 -21.18 -18.51 -13.29
N HIS A 189 -20.12 -18.70 -14.07
CA HIS A 189 -18.99 -17.79 -14.16
C HIS A 189 -18.78 -17.32 -15.60
N LEU A 190 -18.33 -16.07 -15.74
CA LEU A 190 -17.93 -15.50 -17.02
C LEU A 190 -16.43 -15.69 -17.24
N SER A 191 -16.00 -15.92 -18.46
CA SER A 191 -14.58 -15.92 -18.79
C SER A 191 -14.06 -14.48 -18.93
N PHE A 192 -12.87 -14.21 -18.41
CA PHE A 192 -12.19 -12.92 -18.65
C PHE A 192 -11.94 -12.70 -20.14
N THR A 193 -11.63 -13.77 -20.88
CA THR A 193 -11.45 -13.73 -22.34
C THR A 193 -12.74 -13.30 -23.04
N ASP A 194 -13.90 -13.86 -22.65
CA ASP A 194 -15.20 -13.50 -23.24
C ASP A 194 -15.59 -12.07 -22.87
N LEU A 195 -15.29 -11.63 -21.65
CA LEU A 195 -15.46 -10.23 -21.24
C LEU A 195 -14.65 -9.29 -22.14
N GLY A 196 -13.40 -9.63 -22.44
CA GLY A 196 -12.49 -8.90 -23.32
C GLY A 196 -12.83 -9.02 -24.81
N ALA A 197 -13.79 -9.86 -25.21
CA ALA A 197 -14.28 -9.93 -26.58
C ALA A 197 -15.41 -8.92 -26.89
N ALA A 198 -15.87 -8.16 -25.89
CA ALA A 198 -16.90 -7.15 -26.05
C ALA A 198 -16.44 -5.97 -26.92
N ALA A 199 -17.39 -5.22 -27.46
CA ALA A 199 -17.09 -3.95 -28.13
C ALA A 199 -16.43 -2.96 -27.12
N PRO A 200 -15.30 -2.34 -27.47
CA PRO A 200 -14.61 -1.42 -26.58
C PRO A 200 -15.48 -0.19 -26.28
N ILE A 201 -15.19 0.49 -25.19
CA ILE A 201 -15.66 1.87 -24.99
C ILE A 201 -14.83 2.84 -25.86
N ASP A 202 -15.39 3.98 -26.22
CA ASP A 202 -14.70 4.95 -27.09
C ASP A 202 -13.55 5.69 -26.38
N GLY A 203 -13.48 5.59 -25.06
CA GLY A 203 -12.50 6.24 -24.18
C GLY A 203 -13.02 6.38 -22.76
N PRO A 204 -12.26 7.08 -21.86
CA PRO A 204 -12.65 7.25 -20.47
C PRO A 204 -14.01 7.92 -20.29
N VAL A 205 -14.85 7.33 -19.45
CA VAL A 205 -16.16 7.90 -19.08
C VAL A 205 -15.93 9.12 -18.17
N ALA A 206 -16.66 10.21 -18.46
CA ALA A 206 -16.62 11.40 -17.63
C ALA A 206 -17.31 11.13 -16.29
N VAL A 207 -16.60 11.36 -15.20
CA VAL A 207 -17.09 11.25 -13.83
C VAL A 207 -16.62 12.45 -13.01
N ASP A 208 -17.31 12.73 -11.90
CA ASP A 208 -16.85 13.72 -10.93
C ASP A 208 -15.51 13.29 -10.33
N PRO A 209 -14.44 14.10 -10.42
CA PRO A 209 -13.14 13.77 -9.81
C PRO A 209 -13.20 13.56 -8.29
N ASP A 210 -14.19 14.09 -7.60
CA ASP A 210 -14.40 13.92 -6.18
C ASP A 210 -15.20 12.64 -5.83
N SER A 211 -15.68 11.89 -6.86
CA SER A 211 -16.32 10.58 -6.64
C SER A 211 -15.28 9.50 -6.29
N PRO A 212 -15.69 8.41 -5.60
CA PRO A 212 -14.82 7.30 -5.27
C PRO A 212 -14.23 6.63 -6.52
N ALA A 213 -12.90 6.48 -6.54
CA ALA A 213 -12.18 5.75 -7.59
C ALA A 213 -11.69 4.39 -7.11
N LEU A 214 -11.29 4.29 -5.83
CA LEU A 214 -10.67 3.09 -5.27
C LEU A 214 -11.02 2.93 -3.79
N ILE A 215 -11.21 1.68 -3.36
CA ILE A 215 -11.27 1.31 -1.95
C ILE A 215 -10.14 0.33 -1.66
N GLY A 216 -9.10 0.81 -0.97
CA GLY A 216 -8.00 -0.01 -0.49
C GLY A 216 -8.30 -0.58 0.90
N TYR A 217 -8.20 -1.90 1.07
CA TYR A 217 -8.40 -2.51 2.38
C TYR A 217 -7.09 -2.69 3.13
N THR A 218 -7.04 -2.17 4.35
CA THR A 218 -5.87 -2.35 5.22
C THR A 218 -6.09 -3.54 6.15
N SER A 219 -5.06 -4.35 6.33
CA SER A 219 -5.01 -5.31 7.43
C SER A 219 -4.84 -4.53 8.74
N GLY A 220 -5.95 -4.05 9.28
CA GLY A 220 -5.95 -3.39 10.59
C GLY A 220 -5.43 -4.34 11.67
N THR A 221 -4.95 -3.78 12.77
CA THR A 221 -4.64 -4.53 14.01
C THR A 221 -5.89 -4.87 14.81
N THR A 222 -7.06 -4.47 14.31
CA THR A 222 -8.41 -4.91 14.70
C THR A 222 -8.80 -6.13 13.86
N ALA A 223 -9.77 -6.90 14.32
CA ALA A 223 -10.19 -8.17 13.71
C ALA A 223 -10.63 -8.04 12.24
N ASP A 224 -11.16 -6.89 11.82
CA ASP A 224 -11.69 -6.67 10.48
C ASP A 224 -10.90 -5.57 9.73
N PRO A 225 -10.67 -5.77 8.40
CA PRO A 225 -10.00 -4.76 7.57
C PRO A 225 -10.80 -3.46 7.46
N LYS A 226 -10.11 -2.32 7.33
CA LYS A 226 -10.75 -1.01 7.08
C LYS A 226 -10.72 -0.69 5.60
N GLY A 227 -11.87 -0.34 5.01
CA GLY A 227 -11.97 0.10 3.63
C GLY A 227 -11.65 1.60 3.51
N VAL A 228 -10.53 1.93 2.92
CA VAL A 228 -10.01 3.28 2.71
C VAL A 228 -10.44 3.78 1.34
N VAL A 229 -11.23 4.86 1.29
CA VAL A 229 -11.80 5.39 0.05
C VAL A 229 -10.92 6.52 -0.50
N HIS A 230 -10.37 6.32 -1.68
CA HIS A 230 -9.73 7.37 -2.47
C HIS A 230 -10.63 7.82 -3.61
N THR A 231 -10.66 9.13 -3.87
CA THR A 231 -11.33 9.71 -5.02
C THR A 231 -10.41 9.70 -6.24
N HIS A 232 -10.95 9.93 -7.43
CA HIS A 232 -10.13 10.12 -8.64
C HIS A 232 -9.12 11.26 -8.44
N ARG A 233 -9.50 12.31 -7.72
CA ARG A 233 -8.68 13.49 -7.44
C ARG A 233 -7.52 13.17 -6.50
N THR A 234 -7.80 12.51 -5.35
CA THR A 234 -6.75 12.19 -4.37
C THR A 234 -5.74 11.22 -4.94
N LEU A 235 -6.19 10.16 -5.64
CA LEU A 235 -5.29 9.19 -6.25
C LEU A 235 -4.52 9.76 -7.43
N GLY A 236 -5.14 10.61 -8.26
CA GLY A 236 -4.45 11.31 -9.34
C GLY A 236 -3.36 12.26 -8.82
N CYS A 237 -3.59 12.94 -7.70
CA CYS A 237 -2.60 13.77 -7.03
C CYS A 237 -1.43 12.91 -6.50
N GLU A 238 -1.72 11.85 -5.77
CA GLU A 238 -0.74 10.91 -5.25
C GLU A 238 0.23 10.44 -6.34
N VAL A 239 -0.30 9.95 -7.46
CA VAL A 239 0.55 9.42 -8.55
C VAL A 239 1.45 10.49 -9.14
N ARG A 240 0.96 11.72 -9.35
CA ARG A 240 1.80 12.82 -9.86
C ARG A 240 2.88 13.23 -8.88
N GLN A 241 2.51 13.39 -7.61
CA GLN A 241 3.39 13.82 -6.53
C GLN A 241 4.51 12.80 -6.30
N LEU A 242 4.15 11.52 -6.16
CA LEU A 242 5.13 10.44 -5.97
C LEU A 242 6.03 10.26 -7.18
N THR A 243 5.48 10.33 -8.40
CA THR A 243 6.27 10.26 -9.64
C THR A 243 7.28 11.41 -9.73
N ALA A 244 6.88 12.64 -9.40
CA ALA A 244 7.77 13.79 -9.38
C ALA A 244 8.84 13.66 -8.29
N HIS A 245 8.49 13.13 -7.11
CA HIS A 245 9.44 12.87 -6.04
C HIS A 245 10.49 11.80 -6.41
N GLN A 246 10.09 10.81 -7.22
CA GLN A 246 10.96 9.71 -7.67
C GLN A 246 11.64 9.97 -9.04
N ALA A 247 11.56 11.18 -9.58
CA ALA A 247 12.06 11.51 -10.92
C ALA A 247 13.56 11.22 -11.12
N GLU A 248 14.34 11.21 -10.05
CA GLU A 248 15.79 10.96 -10.07
C GLU A 248 16.18 9.49 -10.26
N ARG A 249 15.23 8.56 -10.29
CA ARG A 249 15.52 7.15 -10.55
C ARG A 249 15.87 6.96 -12.01
N ASP A 250 17.12 6.60 -12.28
CA ASP A 250 17.64 6.45 -13.65
C ASP A 250 17.15 5.20 -14.37
N ARG A 251 16.63 4.20 -13.63
CA ARG A 251 16.31 2.88 -14.18
C ARG A 251 14.89 2.44 -13.88
N PRO A 252 14.24 1.68 -14.79
CA PRO A 252 13.02 0.96 -14.47
C PRO A 252 13.26 -0.03 -13.33
N ASN A 253 12.21 -0.37 -12.59
CA ASN A 253 12.30 -1.23 -11.43
C ASN A 253 11.34 -2.41 -11.55
N LEU A 254 11.80 -3.62 -11.17
CA LEU A 254 10.96 -4.80 -11.09
C LEU A 254 10.18 -4.77 -9.77
N THR A 255 8.86 -4.79 -9.87
CA THR A 255 7.96 -4.74 -8.72
C THR A 255 7.45 -6.13 -8.37
N GLY A 256 7.75 -6.59 -7.14
CA GLY A 256 7.23 -7.84 -6.57
C GLY A 256 6.09 -7.61 -5.58
N ALA A 257 5.88 -6.37 -5.13
CA ALA A 257 4.75 -6.07 -4.26
C ALA A 257 3.42 -6.33 -5.00
N PRO A 258 2.42 -6.96 -4.34
CA PRO A 258 1.13 -7.26 -4.97
C PRO A 258 0.41 -5.99 -5.42
N VAL A 259 -0.09 -5.98 -6.67
CA VAL A 259 -0.85 -4.84 -7.23
C VAL A 259 -2.20 -4.63 -6.55
N GLY A 260 -2.67 -5.60 -5.78
CA GLY A 260 -3.80 -5.45 -4.87
C GLY A 260 -3.50 -4.64 -3.60
N HIS A 261 -2.25 -4.24 -3.38
CA HIS A 261 -1.79 -3.40 -2.27
C HIS A 261 -1.30 -2.05 -2.78
N ALA A 262 -1.45 -0.98 -2.00
CA ALA A 262 -1.07 0.38 -2.41
C ALA A 262 0.35 0.48 -2.99
N ILE A 263 1.35 -0.13 -2.32
CA ILE A 263 2.75 -0.12 -2.80
C ILE A 263 2.87 -0.76 -4.18
N GLY A 264 2.29 -1.95 -4.38
CA GLY A 264 2.37 -2.65 -5.66
C GLY A 264 1.61 -1.94 -6.77
N MET A 265 0.44 -1.39 -6.46
CA MET A 265 -0.36 -0.58 -7.37
C MET A 265 0.41 0.66 -7.84
N LEU A 266 0.93 1.45 -6.89
CA LEU A 266 1.67 2.67 -7.20
C LEU A 266 2.99 2.36 -7.94
N ALA A 267 3.81 1.45 -7.42
CA ALA A 267 5.12 1.15 -7.99
C ALA A 267 5.08 0.29 -9.25
N GLY A 268 4.05 -0.55 -9.43
CA GLY A 268 3.95 -1.50 -10.54
C GLY A 268 3.07 -1.05 -11.69
N LEU A 269 1.98 -0.32 -11.41
CA LEU A 269 1.01 0.06 -12.43
C LEU A 269 0.95 1.57 -12.72
N LEU A 270 1.06 2.44 -11.71
CA LEU A 270 0.75 3.85 -11.86
C LEU A 270 1.97 4.74 -12.08
N CYS A 271 2.94 4.73 -11.18
CA CYS A 271 4.13 5.60 -11.29
C CYS A 271 5.00 5.28 -12.52
N PRO A 272 5.29 4.02 -12.90
CA PRO A 272 6.01 3.72 -14.14
C PRO A 272 5.27 4.23 -15.37
N LEU A 273 3.94 4.06 -15.41
CA LEU A 273 3.12 4.52 -16.51
C LEU A 273 3.24 6.04 -16.71
N VAL A 274 3.05 6.81 -15.64
CA VAL A 274 3.07 8.28 -15.66
C VAL A 274 4.47 8.85 -15.90
N SER A 275 5.52 8.15 -15.41
CA SER A 275 6.91 8.54 -15.67
C SER A 275 7.42 8.14 -17.06
N GLY A 276 6.59 7.53 -17.91
CA GLY A 276 6.99 7.09 -19.25
C GLY A 276 7.93 5.88 -19.26
N ARG A 277 7.93 5.07 -18.20
CA ARG A 277 8.81 3.89 -18.05
C ARG A 277 8.08 2.60 -18.40
N PRO A 278 8.83 1.53 -18.81
CA PRO A 278 8.28 0.19 -18.92
C PRO A 278 7.68 -0.31 -17.60
N LEU A 279 6.71 -1.22 -17.68
CA LEU A 279 6.11 -1.89 -16.53
C LEU A 279 6.72 -3.28 -16.38
N TYR A 280 7.35 -3.52 -15.24
CA TYR A 280 8.00 -4.78 -14.91
C TYR A 280 7.46 -5.35 -13.60
N LEU A 281 6.81 -6.51 -13.68
CA LEU A 281 6.16 -7.17 -12.55
C LEU A 281 6.64 -8.62 -12.41
N ILE A 282 6.61 -9.14 -11.19
CA ILE A 282 6.75 -10.56 -10.90
C ILE A 282 5.60 -11.01 -10.00
N ASP A 283 4.99 -12.15 -10.28
CA ASP A 283 3.83 -12.65 -9.54
C ASP A 283 4.18 -13.38 -8.23
N GLY A 284 5.38 -13.93 -8.16
CA GLY A 284 5.96 -14.55 -6.97
C GLY A 284 7.37 -14.04 -6.74
N TRP A 285 7.65 -13.50 -5.56
CA TRP A 285 8.99 -12.99 -5.25
C TRP A 285 9.97 -14.13 -5.02
N ASP A 286 10.78 -14.42 -6.04
CA ASP A 286 11.86 -15.41 -6.01
C ASP A 286 13.20 -14.71 -6.26
N PRO A 287 14.04 -14.48 -5.23
CA PRO A 287 15.27 -13.72 -5.37
C PRO A 287 16.21 -14.18 -6.50
N PRO A 288 16.45 -15.50 -6.72
CA PRO A 288 17.26 -15.94 -7.88
C PRO A 288 16.70 -15.50 -9.22
N THR A 289 15.39 -15.62 -9.42
CA THR A 289 14.70 -15.17 -10.65
C THR A 289 14.80 -13.66 -10.81
N VAL A 290 14.64 -12.90 -9.72
CA VAL A 290 14.76 -11.43 -9.73
C VAL A 290 16.17 -11.00 -10.10
N LEU A 291 17.21 -11.59 -9.51
CA LEU A 291 18.61 -11.28 -9.85
C LEU A 291 18.91 -11.55 -11.33
N ALA A 292 18.43 -12.69 -11.87
CA ALA A 292 18.59 -12.99 -13.29
C ALA A 292 17.88 -11.96 -14.19
N ALA A 293 16.63 -11.59 -13.83
CA ALA A 293 15.85 -10.58 -14.56
C ALA A 293 16.51 -9.19 -14.54
N MET A 294 17.11 -8.81 -13.41
CA MET A 294 17.85 -7.54 -13.30
C MET A 294 18.97 -7.44 -14.33
N VAL A 295 19.78 -8.51 -14.46
CA VAL A 295 20.91 -8.55 -15.41
C VAL A 295 20.41 -8.63 -16.84
N GLU A 296 19.39 -9.48 -17.11
CA GLU A 296 18.80 -9.66 -18.44
C GLU A 296 18.24 -8.35 -19.02
N GLU A 297 17.51 -7.59 -18.22
CA GLU A 297 16.81 -6.37 -18.67
C GLU A 297 17.56 -5.07 -18.32
N GLY A 298 18.63 -5.12 -17.53
CA GLY A 298 19.36 -3.94 -17.08
C GLY A 298 18.54 -3.06 -16.13
N ILE A 299 17.72 -3.66 -15.28
CA ILE A 299 16.74 -2.99 -14.39
C ILE A 299 17.10 -3.12 -12.93
N GLY A 300 16.56 -2.21 -12.09
CA GLY A 300 16.63 -2.31 -10.65
C GLY A 300 15.55 -3.22 -10.06
N ALA A 301 15.74 -3.65 -8.83
CA ALA A 301 14.74 -4.34 -8.02
C ALA A 301 14.97 -4.08 -6.53
N GLY A 302 14.06 -4.54 -5.66
CA GLY A 302 14.22 -4.46 -4.20
C GLY A 302 13.61 -3.21 -3.55
N SER A 303 13.08 -2.26 -4.33
CA SER A 303 12.29 -1.14 -3.76
C SER A 303 10.92 -1.63 -3.27
N GLY A 304 10.43 -1.01 -2.19
CA GLY A 304 9.17 -1.37 -1.54
C GLY A 304 9.36 -1.62 -0.05
N SER A 305 8.96 -2.78 0.48
CA SER A 305 9.24 -3.13 1.88
C SER A 305 10.69 -3.63 2.06
N THR A 306 11.18 -3.55 3.29
CA THR A 306 12.53 -3.99 3.67
C THR A 306 12.83 -5.43 3.22
N TYR A 307 11.84 -6.33 3.28
CA TYR A 307 11.97 -7.73 2.87
C TYR A 307 12.45 -7.90 1.42
N PHE A 308 11.92 -7.13 0.47
CA PHE A 308 12.33 -7.24 -0.93
C PHE A 308 13.81 -6.92 -1.12
N PHE A 309 14.30 -5.90 -0.44
CA PHE A 309 15.71 -5.50 -0.50
C PHE A 309 16.64 -6.51 0.16
N THR A 310 16.36 -6.85 1.43
CA THR A 310 17.25 -7.74 2.21
C THR A 310 17.33 -9.14 1.62
N SER A 311 16.21 -9.67 1.09
CA SER A 311 16.19 -10.99 0.47
C SER A 311 17.08 -11.09 -0.78
N LEU A 312 17.26 -9.99 -1.53
CA LEU A 312 18.22 -9.94 -2.65
C LEU A 312 19.66 -9.92 -2.14
N LEU A 313 19.95 -9.09 -1.12
CA LEU A 313 21.30 -9.01 -0.54
C LEU A 313 21.77 -10.33 0.05
N ASP A 314 20.84 -11.13 0.57
CA ASP A 314 21.12 -12.43 1.21
C ASP A 314 21.09 -13.60 0.21
N CYS A 315 20.69 -13.35 -1.05
CA CYS A 315 20.57 -14.38 -2.07
C CYS A 315 21.95 -14.82 -2.59
N PRO A 316 22.26 -16.13 -2.60
CA PRO A 316 23.43 -16.63 -3.29
C PRO A 316 23.42 -16.20 -4.77
N GLY A 317 24.50 -15.57 -5.23
CA GLY A 317 24.60 -15.02 -6.58
C GLY A 317 24.41 -13.50 -6.64
N PHE A 318 24.05 -12.83 -5.54
CA PHE A 318 24.11 -11.36 -5.48
C PHE A 318 25.56 -10.89 -5.61
N GLY A 319 25.84 -10.00 -6.56
CA GLY A 319 27.20 -9.55 -6.88
C GLY A 319 27.27 -8.09 -7.31
N PRO A 320 28.47 -7.61 -7.68
CA PRO A 320 28.71 -6.21 -8.07
C PRO A 320 27.84 -5.72 -9.23
N GLU A 321 27.47 -6.60 -10.16
CA GLU A 321 26.56 -6.27 -11.27
C GLU A 321 25.16 -5.87 -10.76
N HIS A 322 24.67 -6.54 -9.71
CA HIS A 322 23.38 -6.21 -9.12
C HIS A 322 23.45 -4.90 -8.33
N VAL A 323 24.55 -4.66 -7.59
CA VAL A 323 24.81 -3.37 -6.93
C VAL A 323 24.77 -2.23 -7.92
N ALA A 324 25.39 -2.40 -9.09
CA ALA A 324 25.39 -1.38 -10.17
C ALA A 324 23.98 -1.08 -10.71
N LEU A 325 23.05 -2.04 -10.63
CA LEU A 325 21.66 -1.88 -11.04
C LEU A 325 20.76 -1.34 -9.90
N MET A 326 21.22 -1.38 -8.65
CA MET A 326 20.49 -0.98 -7.44
C MET A 326 21.06 0.30 -6.81
N GLN A 327 21.67 1.19 -7.57
CA GLN A 327 22.31 2.40 -7.03
C GLN A 327 21.36 3.28 -6.21
N HIS A 328 20.07 3.25 -6.56
CA HIS A 328 19.01 4.04 -5.92
C HIS A 328 17.86 3.12 -5.48
N ILE A 329 17.70 2.92 -4.17
CA ILE A 329 16.64 2.09 -3.58
C ILE A 329 15.75 2.94 -2.68
N GLY A 330 14.45 2.82 -2.85
CA GLY A 330 13.44 3.43 -1.97
C GLY A 330 12.72 2.36 -1.16
N LEU A 331 12.75 2.46 0.16
CA LEU A 331 12.02 1.57 1.06
C LEU A 331 10.95 2.34 1.82
N GLY A 332 9.85 1.66 2.12
CA GLY A 332 8.73 2.22 2.88
C GLY A 332 7.68 1.18 3.24
N GLY A 333 6.61 1.63 3.90
CA GLY A 333 5.49 0.77 4.28
C GLY A 333 5.75 -0.20 5.44
N SER A 334 6.97 -0.28 5.95
CA SER A 334 7.35 -1.03 7.15
C SER A 334 8.52 -0.32 7.83
N PRO A 335 8.78 -0.54 9.13
CA PRO A 335 9.99 -0.03 9.78
C PRO A 335 11.24 -0.48 9.02
N ILE A 336 12.22 0.43 8.90
CA ILE A 336 13.50 0.18 8.25
C ILE A 336 14.58 0.29 9.32
N PRO A 337 15.17 -0.85 9.78
CA PRO A 337 16.26 -0.82 10.73
C PRO A 337 17.46 -0.04 10.17
N ASP A 338 18.13 0.76 11.00
CA ASP A 338 19.30 1.52 10.58
C ASP A 338 20.41 0.61 10.05
N ALA A 339 20.57 -0.58 10.64
CA ALA A 339 21.49 -1.62 10.17
C ALA A 339 21.29 -1.99 8.68
N VAL A 340 20.05 -1.98 8.18
CA VAL A 340 19.74 -2.23 6.77
C VAL A 340 20.20 -1.07 5.89
N ALA A 341 19.95 0.16 6.33
CA ALA A 341 20.38 1.36 5.62
C ALA A 341 21.91 1.50 5.61
N GLU A 342 22.58 1.19 6.72
CA GLU A 342 24.05 1.17 6.83
C GLU A 342 24.67 0.07 5.95
N ARG A 343 24.06 -1.12 5.90
CA ARG A 343 24.48 -2.20 4.99
C ARG A 343 24.38 -1.78 3.52
N ALA A 344 23.31 -1.10 3.13
CA ALA A 344 23.14 -0.55 1.78
C ALA A 344 24.25 0.44 1.46
N ASP A 345 24.51 1.39 2.36
CA ASP A 345 25.55 2.40 2.19
C ASP A 345 26.96 1.81 2.08
N ALA A 346 27.28 0.79 2.87
CA ALA A 346 28.55 0.06 2.81
C ALA A 346 28.77 -0.62 1.45
N LEU A 347 27.70 -0.99 0.74
CA LEU A 347 27.72 -1.53 -0.61
C LEU A 347 27.74 -0.44 -1.70
N GLY A 348 27.65 0.85 -1.34
CA GLY A 348 27.54 1.97 -2.27
C GLY A 348 26.14 2.16 -2.85
N ILE A 349 25.12 1.56 -2.21
CA ILE A 349 23.71 1.73 -2.59
C ILE A 349 23.12 2.89 -1.80
N SER A 350 22.61 3.90 -2.52
CA SER A 350 21.89 5.00 -1.89
C SER A 350 20.47 4.55 -1.55
N LEU A 351 20.21 4.31 -0.28
CA LEU A 351 18.90 3.98 0.24
C LEU A 351 18.19 5.25 0.72
N VAL A 352 16.92 5.40 0.37
CA VAL A 352 16.03 6.45 0.86
C VAL A 352 14.82 5.81 1.54
N ARG A 353 14.30 6.48 2.57
CA ARG A 353 13.13 6.06 3.30
C ARG A 353 11.92 6.90 2.91
N ALA A 354 10.73 6.30 2.95
CA ALA A 354 9.46 6.96 2.75
C ALA A 354 8.44 6.48 3.79
N TYR A 355 7.64 7.38 4.28
CA TYR A 355 6.54 7.08 5.18
C TYR A 355 5.20 7.42 4.55
N GLY A 356 4.25 6.54 4.75
CA GLY A 356 2.85 6.67 4.36
C GLY A 356 2.05 5.45 4.77
N CYS A 357 0.75 5.54 4.62
CA CYS A 357 -0.21 4.46 4.87
C CYS A 357 -1.25 4.45 3.76
N THR A 358 -2.17 3.48 3.76
CA THR A 358 -3.21 3.44 2.72
C THR A 358 -4.07 4.71 2.75
N GLU A 359 -4.30 5.28 3.92
CA GLU A 359 -5.09 6.49 4.14
C GLU A 359 -4.40 7.77 3.63
N HIS A 360 -3.08 7.80 3.60
CA HIS A 360 -2.26 8.91 3.09
C HIS A 360 -0.98 8.29 2.51
N PRO A 361 -0.98 7.92 1.22
CA PRO A 361 0.02 6.99 0.70
C PRO A 361 1.46 7.51 0.72
N SER A 362 1.65 8.83 0.55
CA SER A 362 2.97 9.45 0.53
C SER A 362 3.04 10.70 1.42
N VAL A 363 3.22 10.50 2.72
CA VAL A 363 3.33 11.60 3.70
C VAL A 363 4.71 12.25 3.65
N THR A 364 5.76 11.45 3.84
CA THR A 364 7.15 11.94 3.77
C THR A 364 7.99 11.06 2.86
N GLY A 365 9.06 11.65 2.33
CA GLY A 365 10.03 10.94 1.53
C GLY A 365 11.42 11.57 1.63
N SER A 366 12.43 10.72 1.60
CA SER A 366 13.83 11.12 1.50
C SER A 366 14.26 11.19 0.04
N ARG A 367 15.29 12.00 -0.27
CA ARG A 367 15.88 12.09 -1.60
C ARG A 367 17.34 11.67 -1.56
N HIS A 368 17.87 11.23 -2.68
CA HIS A 368 19.24 10.75 -2.77
C HIS A 368 20.28 11.85 -2.56
N GLU A 369 19.94 13.13 -2.87
CA GLU A 369 20.77 14.29 -2.60
C GLU A 369 20.76 14.78 -1.15
N TYR A 370 19.87 14.26 -0.28
CA TYR A 370 19.85 14.64 1.13
C TYR A 370 21.11 14.13 1.85
N PRO A 371 21.54 14.84 2.93
CA PRO A 371 22.68 14.39 3.74
C PRO A 371 22.51 12.91 4.15
N LYS A 372 23.60 12.14 4.06
CA LYS A 372 23.62 10.72 4.41
C LYS A 372 22.97 10.43 5.77
N GLU A 373 23.31 11.22 6.77
CA GLU A 373 22.75 11.12 8.13
C GLU A 373 21.23 11.14 8.13
N LYS A 374 20.64 12.10 7.38
CA LYS A 374 19.19 12.25 7.26
C LYS A 374 18.56 11.09 6.48
N ARG A 375 19.22 10.58 5.43
CA ARG A 375 18.72 9.44 4.65
C ARG A 375 18.69 8.14 5.44
N ILE A 376 19.66 7.93 6.33
CA ILE A 376 19.79 6.70 7.12
C ILE A 376 18.84 6.74 8.33
N HIS A 377 18.74 7.87 9.03
CA HIS A 377 18.12 7.94 10.35
C HIS A 377 16.77 8.67 10.39
N THR A 378 16.23 9.11 9.24
CA THR A 378 14.92 9.74 9.18
C THR A 378 14.07 9.17 8.05
N ASP A 379 12.75 9.31 8.16
CA ASP A 379 11.80 8.90 7.13
C ASP A 379 11.49 10.03 6.13
N GLY A 380 12.36 11.02 6.06
CA GLY A 380 12.34 12.12 5.09
C GLY A 380 11.54 13.33 5.52
N ARG A 381 11.26 14.20 4.55
CA ARG A 381 10.46 15.43 4.72
C ARG A 381 9.07 15.26 4.10
N PRO A 382 8.08 16.04 4.57
CA PRO A 382 6.77 16.08 3.92
C PRO A 382 6.89 16.31 2.41
N LEU A 383 6.08 15.59 1.64
CA LEU A 383 5.98 15.78 0.20
C LEU A 383 5.32 17.16 -0.11
N PRO A 384 5.41 17.67 -1.35
CA PRO A 384 4.75 18.93 -1.71
C PRO A 384 3.27 18.92 -1.29
N TRP A 385 2.80 20.03 -0.72
CA TRP A 385 1.45 20.25 -0.18
C TRP A 385 1.04 19.39 1.01
N VAL A 386 1.88 18.45 1.46
CA VAL A 386 1.62 17.66 2.67
C VAL A 386 2.08 18.43 3.90
N GLU A 387 1.22 18.46 4.89
CA GLU A 387 1.47 19.05 6.20
C GLU A 387 1.52 17.94 7.24
N VAL A 388 2.49 18.03 8.16
CA VAL A 388 2.69 17.06 9.24
C VAL A 388 2.77 17.82 10.55
N ARG A 389 2.07 17.34 11.57
CA ARG A 389 2.15 17.81 12.96
C ARG A 389 2.42 16.62 13.87
N THR A 390 3.08 16.88 15.00
CA THR A 390 3.19 15.92 16.11
C THR A 390 2.52 16.52 17.34
N VAL A 391 1.59 15.77 17.96
CA VAL A 391 0.73 16.26 19.04
C VAL A 391 0.81 15.38 20.27
N ASP A 392 0.51 15.96 21.43
CA ASP A 392 0.31 15.26 22.70
C ASP A 392 -1.11 14.68 22.84
N GLU A 393 -1.43 14.11 24.01
CA GLU A 393 -2.74 13.52 24.31
C GLU A 393 -3.88 14.56 24.35
N ASP A 394 -3.56 15.85 24.51
CA ASP A 394 -4.49 16.99 24.52
C ASP A 394 -4.63 17.66 23.14
N ASP A 395 -4.10 17.06 22.06
CA ASP A 395 -4.05 17.59 20.68
C ASP A 395 -3.23 18.87 20.51
N LYS A 396 -2.31 19.15 21.45
CA LYS A 396 -1.41 20.29 21.36
C LYS A 396 -0.12 19.89 20.64
N ASP A 397 0.39 20.79 19.79
CA ASP A 397 1.68 20.58 19.16
C ASP A 397 2.77 20.37 20.20
N VAL A 398 3.54 19.27 20.06
CA VAL A 398 4.75 19.06 20.83
C VAL A 398 5.89 19.88 20.25
N GLY A 399 6.90 20.19 21.04
CA GLY A 399 8.06 20.95 20.56
C GLY A 399 8.91 20.15 19.59
N THR A 400 9.71 20.86 18.78
CA THR A 400 10.72 20.25 17.90
C THR A 400 11.62 19.29 18.69
N GLY A 401 11.83 18.10 18.16
CA GLY A 401 12.62 17.04 18.79
C GLY A 401 11.88 16.28 19.89
N GLN A 402 10.58 16.57 20.12
CA GLN A 402 9.76 15.81 21.07
C GLN A 402 8.86 14.81 20.33
N PRO A 403 8.69 13.59 20.86
CA PRO A 403 7.79 12.61 20.29
C PRO A 403 6.33 13.01 20.50
N GLY A 404 5.49 12.74 19.50
CA GLY A 404 4.04 12.94 19.55
C GLY A 404 3.33 12.09 18.52
N GLU A 405 2.00 11.95 18.64
CA GLU A 405 1.20 11.31 17.60
C GLU A 405 1.25 12.14 16.32
N ILE A 406 1.46 11.46 15.19
CA ILE A 406 1.58 12.09 13.88
C ILE A 406 0.18 12.36 13.32
N LEU A 407 -0.11 13.62 13.04
CA LEU A 407 -1.25 14.07 12.26
C LEU A 407 -0.78 14.52 10.89
N THR A 408 -1.52 14.13 9.83
CA THR A 408 -1.17 14.48 8.45
C THR A 408 -2.34 15.12 7.71
N ARG A 409 -2.05 16.02 6.80
CA ARG A 409 -3.01 16.69 5.94
C ARG A 409 -2.40 16.95 4.58
N GLY A 410 -3.09 16.60 3.50
CA GLY A 410 -2.58 16.76 2.14
C GLY A 410 -3.63 16.50 1.07
N PRO A 411 -3.34 16.85 -0.20
CA PRO A 411 -4.29 16.71 -1.32
C PRO A 411 -4.52 15.24 -1.73
N ASP A 412 -3.64 14.33 -1.36
CA ASP A 412 -3.66 12.89 -1.63
C ASP A 412 -4.21 12.06 -0.45
N ARG A 413 -4.55 12.72 0.67
CA ARG A 413 -5.21 12.07 1.81
C ARG A 413 -6.56 11.47 1.38
N PHE A 414 -6.86 10.27 1.85
CA PHE A 414 -8.14 9.58 1.59
C PHE A 414 -9.37 10.43 1.94
N ALA A 415 -10.48 10.13 1.29
CA ALA A 415 -11.73 10.85 1.50
C ALA A 415 -12.54 10.34 2.72
N GLY A 416 -12.13 9.24 3.33
CA GLY A 416 -12.74 8.61 4.48
C GLY A 416 -12.74 7.09 4.38
N TYR A 417 -13.19 6.44 5.44
CA TYR A 417 -13.42 5.00 5.42
C TYR A 417 -14.80 4.68 4.85
N THR A 418 -15.00 3.45 4.41
CA THR A 418 -16.33 2.91 4.11
C THR A 418 -17.27 2.95 5.32
N ASP A 419 -16.70 2.95 6.52
CA ASP A 419 -17.39 3.15 7.79
C ASP A 419 -17.32 4.64 8.19
N PRO A 420 -18.49 5.34 8.29
CA PRO A 420 -18.53 6.76 8.62
C PRO A 420 -18.12 7.07 10.06
N GLU A 421 -18.30 6.13 11.01
CA GLU A 421 -17.93 6.33 12.41
C GLU A 421 -16.40 6.33 12.54
N LEU A 422 -15.73 5.42 11.85
CA LEU A 422 -14.27 5.40 11.78
C LEU A 422 -13.72 6.67 11.12
N SER A 423 -14.39 7.17 10.09
CA SER A 423 -13.99 8.42 9.41
C SER A 423 -14.12 9.62 10.35
N ALA A 424 -15.18 9.65 11.18
CA ALA A 424 -15.44 10.74 12.12
C ALA A 424 -14.38 10.86 13.22
N VAL A 425 -13.81 9.72 13.63
CA VAL A 425 -12.76 9.68 14.65
C VAL A 425 -11.38 9.96 14.03
N ALA A 426 -11.15 9.49 12.81
CA ALA A 426 -9.83 9.56 12.17
C ALA A 426 -9.52 10.91 11.53
N ILE A 427 -10.54 11.66 11.08
CA ILE A 427 -10.37 12.93 10.35
C ILE A 427 -11.13 14.02 11.09
N ASP A 428 -10.41 15.06 11.52
CA ASP A 428 -11.00 16.22 12.20
C ASP A 428 -11.67 17.21 11.21
N ALA A 429 -12.25 18.29 11.77
CA ALA A 429 -12.94 19.32 10.99
C ALA A 429 -12.00 20.15 10.10
N ASP A 430 -10.73 20.26 10.46
CA ASP A 430 -9.70 21.00 9.73
C ASP A 430 -8.99 20.13 8.68
N GLY A 431 -9.42 18.87 8.53
CA GLY A 431 -8.91 17.93 7.53
C GLY A 431 -7.66 17.18 7.96
N TRP A 432 -7.24 17.25 9.23
CA TRP A 432 -6.13 16.45 9.74
C TRP A 432 -6.55 15.00 9.94
N PHE A 433 -5.70 14.10 9.46
CA PHE A 433 -5.82 12.67 9.66
C PHE A 433 -4.90 12.21 10.78
N ARG A 434 -5.47 11.50 11.73
CA ARG A 434 -4.80 10.87 12.86
C ARG A 434 -4.25 9.51 12.45
N THR A 435 -2.93 9.41 12.33
CA THR A 435 -2.29 8.21 11.76
C THR A 435 -2.22 7.03 12.73
N GLY A 436 -2.21 7.30 14.04
CA GLY A 436 -1.92 6.32 15.08
C GLY A 436 -0.45 5.90 15.14
N ASP A 437 0.42 6.60 14.41
CA ASP A 437 1.87 6.43 14.48
C ASP A 437 2.46 7.55 15.34
N VAL A 438 3.57 7.30 16.02
CA VAL A 438 4.32 8.26 16.84
C VAL A 438 5.62 8.61 16.14
N GLY A 439 5.98 9.89 16.16
CA GLY A 439 7.21 10.35 15.53
C GLY A 439 7.73 11.65 16.10
N VAL A 440 8.90 12.02 15.63
CA VAL A 440 9.65 13.22 16.01
C VAL A 440 9.92 14.03 14.77
N LEU A 441 9.59 15.33 14.79
CA LEU A 441 10.03 16.30 13.79
C LEU A 441 11.27 17.03 14.29
N ASP A 442 12.36 16.99 13.53
CA ASP A 442 13.58 17.72 13.86
C ASP A 442 13.51 19.20 13.43
N ALA A 443 14.54 19.97 13.76
CA ALA A 443 14.62 21.40 13.44
C ALA A 443 14.69 21.69 11.94
N ASP A 444 15.09 20.73 11.13
CA ASP A 444 15.18 20.82 9.67
C ASP A 444 13.90 20.32 8.98
N GLY A 445 12.88 19.87 9.75
CA GLY A 445 11.61 19.37 9.26
C GLY A 445 11.66 17.91 8.75
N TYR A 446 12.63 17.11 9.17
CA TYR A 446 12.65 15.69 8.90
C TYR A 446 11.85 14.94 9.96
N LEU A 447 11.03 14.00 9.50
CA LEU A 447 10.25 13.11 10.36
C LEU A 447 11.03 11.82 10.63
N THR A 448 11.02 11.36 11.86
CA THR A 448 11.46 10.02 12.25
C THR A 448 10.30 9.32 12.93
N ILE A 449 9.85 8.19 12.37
CA ILE A 449 8.83 7.36 13.00
C ILE A 449 9.47 6.59 14.14
N THR A 450 8.96 6.75 15.33
CA THR A 450 9.52 6.11 16.53
C THR A 450 8.71 4.93 17.00
N ASP A 451 7.40 4.92 16.79
CA ASP A 451 6.53 3.81 17.21
C ASP A 451 5.12 3.89 16.59
N ARG A 452 4.25 3.00 17.06
CA ARG A 452 2.80 3.10 16.94
C ARG A 452 2.17 3.28 18.30
N VAL A 453 1.17 4.13 18.42
CA VAL A 453 0.43 4.35 19.68
C VAL A 453 0.05 3.03 20.35
N LYS A 454 -0.41 2.04 19.58
CA LYS A 454 -0.84 0.72 20.07
C LYS A 454 0.29 -0.31 20.29
N ASP A 455 1.49 -0.04 19.82
CA ASP A 455 2.67 -0.92 19.99
C ASP A 455 3.60 -0.40 21.10
N ILE A 456 3.31 0.77 21.66
CA ILE A 456 3.95 1.27 22.88
C ILE A 456 3.63 0.30 24.03
N ILE A 457 4.67 -0.11 24.76
CA ILE A 457 4.55 -0.99 25.91
C ILE A 457 4.38 -0.12 27.15
N ILE A 458 3.26 -0.26 27.86
CA ILE A 458 2.96 0.54 29.07
C ILE A 458 3.45 -0.22 30.30
N ARG A 459 4.70 -0.04 30.65
CA ARG A 459 5.36 -0.73 31.76
C ARG A 459 5.29 0.10 33.04
N GLY A 460 4.36 -0.23 33.92
CA GLY A 460 4.23 0.47 35.22
C GLY A 460 3.95 1.98 35.09
N GLY A 461 3.29 2.41 34.02
CA GLY A 461 3.04 3.81 33.70
C GLY A 461 4.11 4.49 32.83
N GLU A 462 5.21 3.80 32.52
CA GLU A 462 6.24 4.27 31.58
C GLU A 462 5.93 3.80 30.17
N ASN A 463 5.96 4.71 29.21
CA ASN A 463 5.79 4.42 27.79
C ASN A 463 7.13 3.96 27.21
N VAL A 464 7.22 2.68 26.85
CA VAL A 464 8.42 2.07 26.24
C VAL A 464 8.19 1.89 24.76
N SER A 465 9.00 2.54 23.94
CA SER A 465 8.99 2.34 22.50
C SER A 465 9.54 0.96 22.15
N ALA A 466 8.69 0.12 21.57
CA ALA A 466 9.10 -1.19 21.06
C ALA A 466 10.12 -1.03 19.92
N ALA A 467 9.92 -0.03 19.06
CA ALA A 467 10.79 0.23 17.92
C ALA A 467 12.20 0.70 18.35
N GLU A 468 12.32 1.52 19.40
CA GLU A 468 13.62 1.91 19.97
C GLU A 468 14.43 0.68 20.43
N VAL A 469 13.76 -0.25 21.11
CA VAL A 469 14.41 -1.48 21.55
C VAL A 469 14.79 -2.36 20.37
N GLU A 470 13.90 -2.53 19.39
CA GLU A 470 14.15 -3.30 18.16
C GLU A 470 15.36 -2.77 17.38
N GLN A 471 15.47 -1.46 17.21
CA GLN A 471 16.59 -0.81 16.53
C GLN A 471 17.93 -1.20 17.18
N LEU A 472 18.01 -1.13 18.49
CA LEU A 472 19.24 -1.49 19.20
C LEU A 472 19.56 -2.99 19.09
N LEU A 473 18.56 -3.85 19.29
CA LEU A 473 18.74 -5.31 19.24
C LEU A 473 19.06 -5.83 17.84
N ALA A 474 18.63 -5.13 16.79
CA ALA A 474 18.98 -5.48 15.40
C ALA A 474 20.48 -5.39 15.09
N HIS A 475 21.25 -4.68 15.91
CA HIS A 475 22.72 -4.57 15.78
C HIS A 475 23.49 -5.68 16.53
N MET A 476 22.80 -6.59 17.21
CA MET A 476 23.46 -7.72 17.87
C MET A 476 23.97 -8.74 16.84
N ASP A 477 25.15 -9.27 17.09
CA ASP A 477 25.76 -10.27 16.23
C ASP A 477 24.85 -11.49 16.02
N GLY A 478 24.71 -11.91 14.77
CA GLY A 478 23.90 -13.06 14.38
C GLY A 478 22.39 -12.85 14.39
N VAL A 479 21.89 -11.67 14.75
CA VAL A 479 20.47 -11.33 14.62
C VAL A 479 20.16 -11.04 13.15
N ALA A 480 19.18 -11.74 12.59
CA ALA A 480 18.64 -11.44 11.28
C ALA A 480 17.47 -10.47 11.38
N GLU A 481 16.60 -10.66 12.37
CA GLU A 481 15.46 -9.79 12.65
C GLU A 481 15.05 -9.91 14.12
N VAL A 482 14.42 -8.86 14.62
CA VAL A 482 13.86 -8.84 15.97
C VAL A 482 12.53 -8.08 15.97
N ALA A 483 11.59 -8.55 16.78
CA ALA A 483 10.33 -7.87 17.04
C ALA A 483 10.09 -7.83 18.56
N VAL A 484 9.79 -6.65 19.08
CA VAL A 484 9.49 -6.44 20.50
C VAL A 484 8.00 -6.11 20.65
N VAL A 485 7.35 -6.79 21.59
CA VAL A 485 5.92 -6.60 21.86
C VAL A 485 5.64 -6.58 23.36
N ALA A 486 4.52 -6.00 23.73
CA ALA A 486 4.00 -6.06 25.09
C ALA A 486 3.61 -7.49 25.45
N ALA A 487 4.10 -7.97 26.57
CA ALA A 487 3.66 -9.19 27.25
C ALA A 487 2.92 -8.81 28.56
N PRO A 488 1.86 -9.54 28.95
CA PRO A 488 1.17 -9.29 30.23
C PRO A 488 2.11 -9.47 31.44
N ASP A 489 2.01 -8.56 32.40
CA ASP A 489 2.77 -8.60 33.67
C ASP A 489 1.88 -8.28 34.85
N GLU A 490 1.87 -9.15 35.87
CA GLU A 490 1.00 -8.96 37.05
C GLU A 490 1.36 -7.73 37.89
N ARG A 491 2.60 -7.30 37.87
CA ARG A 491 3.11 -6.21 38.70
C ARG A 491 3.11 -4.86 37.97
N PHE A 492 3.48 -4.86 36.70
CA PHE A 492 3.69 -3.64 35.91
C PHE A 492 2.63 -3.44 34.82
N GLY A 493 1.64 -4.35 34.72
CA GLY A 493 0.66 -4.35 33.64
C GLY A 493 1.20 -4.99 32.39
N GLU A 494 2.31 -4.45 31.88
CA GLU A 494 3.02 -4.97 30.71
C GLU A 494 4.54 -4.97 30.93
N HIS A 495 5.24 -5.87 30.21
CA HIS A 495 6.70 -5.85 30.05
C HIS A 495 7.06 -6.14 28.58
N GLY A 496 8.32 -5.84 28.20
CA GLY A 496 8.81 -6.12 26.85
C GLY A 496 9.21 -7.58 26.65
N CYS A 497 8.69 -8.22 25.59
CA CYS A 497 9.16 -9.52 25.12
C CYS A 497 9.78 -9.35 23.72
N ALA A 498 11.05 -9.78 23.54
CA ALA A 498 11.76 -9.73 22.28
C ALA A 498 11.75 -11.10 21.58
N PHE A 499 11.25 -11.12 20.33
CA PHE A 499 11.27 -12.29 19.44
C PHE A 499 12.41 -12.16 18.44
N PHE A 500 13.34 -13.11 18.45
CA PHE A 500 14.52 -13.12 17.58
C PHE A 500 14.39 -14.15 16.47
N ARG A 501 14.65 -13.73 15.24
CA ARG A 501 15.01 -14.61 14.14
C ARG A 501 16.51 -14.47 13.90
N MET A 502 17.23 -15.58 13.98
CA MET A 502 18.68 -15.59 13.87
C MET A 502 19.14 -15.85 12.43
N GLN A 503 20.35 -15.42 12.12
CA GLN A 503 21.04 -15.81 10.89
C GLN A 503 21.35 -17.31 10.93
N PRO A 504 21.41 -18.01 9.76
CA PRO A 504 21.74 -19.42 9.72
C PRO A 504 23.05 -19.73 10.44
N GLY A 505 23.00 -20.65 11.40
CA GLY A 505 24.17 -21.06 12.20
C GLY A 505 24.45 -20.21 13.43
N SER A 506 23.71 -19.14 13.68
CA SER A 506 23.84 -18.31 14.88
C SER A 506 22.88 -18.78 15.97
N ALA A 507 23.37 -18.81 17.22
CA ALA A 507 22.54 -19.09 18.38
C ALA A 507 21.81 -17.85 18.87
N PRO A 508 20.57 -17.96 19.41
CA PRO A 508 19.87 -16.82 19.98
C PRO A 508 20.61 -16.30 21.23
N PRO A 509 20.57 -14.96 21.46
CA PRO A 509 21.17 -14.37 22.64
C PRO A 509 20.43 -14.81 23.91
N ASP A 510 21.13 -14.90 25.02
CA ASP A 510 20.51 -14.98 26.33
C ASP A 510 20.17 -13.59 26.90
N LEU A 511 19.43 -13.58 28.00
CA LEU A 511 18.96 -12.33 28.60
C LEU A 511 20.12 -11.45 29.11
N ASP A 512 21.23 -12.02 29.51
CA ASP A 512 22.38 -11.25 30.00
C ASP A 512 23.15 -10.62 28.86
N ALA A 513 23.29 -11.29 27.72
CA ALA A 513 23.85 -10.71 26.49
C ALA A 513 22.99 -9.54 25.96
N VAL A 514 21.66 -9.70 25.95
CA VAL A 514 20.73 -8.62 25.58
C VAL A 514 20.87 -7.42 26.50
N ARG A 515 20.89 -7.65 27.81
CA ARG A 515 21.06 -6.59 28.82
C ARG A 515 22.40 -5.86 28.69
N ALA A 516 23.48 -6.61 28.47
CA ALA A 516 24.81 -6.04 28.27
C ALA A 516 24.86 -5.16 27.02
N HIS A 517 24.26 -5.61 25.92
CA HIS A 517 24.17 -4.87 24.66
C HIS A 517 23.38 -3.57 24.84
N LEU A 518 22.19 -3.62 25.42
CA LEU A 518 21.35 -2.44 25.66
C LEU A 518 21.96 -1.47 26.66
N ALA A 519 22.69 -1.97 27.68
CA ALA A 519 23.45 -1.15 28.62
C ALA A 519 24.60 -0.40 27.91
N ALA A 520 25.33 -1.09 27.02
CA ALA A 520 26.39 -0.49 26.22
C ALA A 520 25.85 0.60 25.26
N ALA A 521 24.64 0.41 24.75
CA ALA A 521 23.92 1.40 23.94
C ALA A 521 23.33 2.56 24.78
N GLY A 522 23.42 2.51 26.10
CA GLY A 522 22.93 3.57 27.00
C GLY A 522 21.41 3.56 27.22
N LEU A 523 20.71 2.50 26.81
CA LEU A 523 19.27 2.40 27.00
C LEU A 523 18.90 2.24 28.47
N ALA A 524 17.91 2.99 28.94
CA ALA A 524 17.44 2.95 30.33
C ALA A 524 16.88 1.57 30.68
N ARG A 525 17.19 1.05 31.87
CA ARG A 525 16.87 -0.32 32.30
C ARG A 525 15.38 -0.67 32.26
N GLN A 526 14.50 0.28 32.52
CA GLN A 526 13.06 0.05 32.48
C GLN A 526 12.52 -0.25 31.06
N LYS A 527 13.29 0.05 30.02
CA LYS A 527 12.95 -0.24 28.63
C LYS A 527 13.46 -1.59 28.14
N TRP A 528 14.26 -2.29 28.95
CA TRP A 528 14.83 -3.57 28.52
C TRP A 528 13.78 -4.66 28.50
N PRO A 529 13.79 -5.54 27.48
CA PRO A 529 12.90 -6.69 27.46
C PRO A 529 13.24 -7.63 28.63
N GLU A 530 12.20 -8.19 29.23
CA GLU A 530 12.32 -9.13 30.36
C GLU A 530 12.12 -10.57 29.91
N GLU A 531 11.57 -10.78 28.72
CA GLU A 531 11.34 -12.08 28.12
C GLU A 531 11.96 -12.13 26.71
N LEU A 532 12.55 -13.29 26.35
CA LEU A 532 13.13 -13.55 25.05
C LEU A 532 12.52 -14.81 24.44
N ARG A 533 12.22 -14.77 23.14
CA ARG A 533 11.74 -15.91 22.36
C ARG A 533 12.57 -16.03 21.07
N SER A 534 12.88 -17.25 20.67
CA SER A 534 13.47 -17.54 19.36
C SER A 534 12.40 -18.12 18.45
N VAL A 535 12.38 -17.64 17.20
CA VAL A 535 11.45 -18.09 16.17
C VAL A 535 12.19 -18.37 14.87
N ASP A 536 11.73 -19.34 14.11
CA ASP A 536 12.28 -19.63 12.78
C ASP A 536 11.90 -18.51 11.80
N GLU A 537 10.65 -18.00 11.93
CA GLU A 537 10.15 -16.88 11.15
C GLU A 537 9.24 -15.99 12.00
N LEU A 538 9.32 -14.67 11.81
CA LEU A 538 8.35 -13.73 12.35
C LEU A 538 7.06 -13.75 11.53
N PRO A 539 5.87 -13.77 12.18
CA PRO A 539 4.61 -13.72 11.47
C PRO A 539 4.51 -12.42 10.68
N ARG A 540 4.19 -12.52 9.39
CA ARG A 540 4.14 -11.35 8.50
C ARG A 540 2.82 -11.23 7.80
N THR A 541 2.48 -9.97 7.51
CA THR A 541 1.57 -9.73 6.41
C THR A 541 2.28 -10.11 5.11
N PRO A 542 1.54 -10.42 4.08
CA PRO A 542 2.12 -10.73 2.78
C PRO A 542 2.77 -9.53 2.07
N SER A 543 2.54 -8.32 2.56
CA SER A 543 3.34 -7.13 2.20
C SER A 543 4.70 -7.08 2.93
N GLY A 544 5.02 -8.09 3.75
CA GLY A 544 6.29 -8.20 4.48
C GLY A 544 6.31 -7.56 5.87
N LYS A 545 5.21 -6.94 6.33
CA LYS A 545 5.12 -6.33 7.67
C LYS A 545 5.00 -7.38 8.76
N VAL A 546 5.76 -7.26 9.84
CA VAL A 546 5.62 -8.11 11.03
C VAL A 546 4.25 -7.89 11.68
N GLN A 547 3.54 -8.98 11.93
CA GLN A 547 2.24 -8.98 12.61
C GLN A 547 2.43 -9.07 14.13
N LYS A 548 2.81 -7.96 14.77
CA LYS A 548 3.05 -7.89 16.21
C LYS A 548 1.84 -8.35 17.05
N PHE A 549 0.63 -8.19 16.54
CA PHE A 549 -0.57 -8.66 17.24
C PHE A 549 -0.59 -10.19 17.40
N VAL A 550 -0.10 -10.94 16.40
CA VAL A 550 0.01 -12.41 16.48
C VAL A 550 1.00 -12.79 17.59
N LEU A 551 2.11 -12.08 17.71
CA LEU A 551 3.09 -12.31 18.77
C LEU A 551 2.51 -12.00 20.15
N ARG A 552 1.74 -10.90 20.29
CA ARG A 552 1.04 -10.58 21.54
C ARG A 552 -0.02 -11.63 21.91
N ASP A 553 -0.77 -12.14 20.94
CA ASP A 553 -1.79 -13.16 21.20
C ASP A 553 -1.15 -14.50 21.62
N LEU A 554 0.02 -14.85 21.07
CA LEU A 554 0.81 -16.00 21.52
C LEU A 554 1.24 -15.87 23.00
N LEU A 555 1.66 -14.67 23.42
CA LEU A 555 2.05 -14.42 24.81
C LEU A 555 0.85 -14.44 25.76
N ARG A 556 -0.29 -13.85 25.35
CA ARG A 556 -1.54 -13.89 26.14
C ARG A 556 -2.05 -15.32 26.32
N ALA A 557 -2.03 -16.12 25.27
CA ALA A 557 -2.42 -17.54 25.34
C ALA A 557 -1.51 -18.33 26.29
N ALA A 558 -0.20 -18.05 26.29
CA ALA A 558 0.75 -18.69 27.19
C ALA A 558 0.59 -18.23 28.66
N ALA A 559 0.18 -16.99 28.93
CA ALA A 559 -0.05 -16.46 30.26
C ALA A 559 -1.40 -16.90 30.87
N GLY A 560 -2.38 -17.30 30.04
CA GLY A 560 -3.69 -17.81 30.47
C GLY A 560 -3.76 -19.34 30.61
N ALA A 561 -2.68 -20.06 30.27
CA ALA A 561 -2.54 -21.51 30.41
C ALA A 561 -1.75 -21.86 31.67
#